data_4a9914609d7821c52e11475d1d88ff0f
#
_entry.id   4a9914609d7821c52e11475d1d88ff0f
#
_cell.length_a   1.000
_cell.length_b   1.000
_cell.length_c   1.000
_cell.angle_alpha   90.00
_cell.angle_beta   90.00
_cell.angle_gamma   90.00
#
_symmetry.space_group_name_H-M   'P 1'
#
loop_
_entity.id
_entity.type
_entity.pdbx_description
1 polymer ?
#
loop_
_entity_poly.entity_id
_entity_poly.type
_entity_poly.pdbx_seq_one_letter_code
_entity_poly.pdbx_strand_id
1 'polypeptide(L)' 'MASEAPDLIGPDEIAYRLELTAAQLKVTWTALKTFFDDLGHEEHDVRQVVHAVLDKLPGEHDIRAIDLNRELHGR' A
#
# COMPACT_ATOMS: atom_id res chain seq x y z
N MET A 1 18.02 13.86 -18.02
CA MET A 1 17.77 13.56 -17.65
C MET A 1 16.99 13.44 -16.70
N ALA A 2 16.37 13.30 -16.78
CA ALA A 2 15.44 13.12 -15.84
C ALA A 2 15.86 12.77 -14.54
N SER A 3 16.87 12.41 -14.47
CA SER A 3 17.38 11.90 -13.27
C SER A 3 17.22 12.83 -12.12
N GLU A 4 17.02 14.05 -12.42
CA GLU A 4 16.96 14.92 -11.31
C GLU A 4 15.62 14.93 -10.66
N ALA A 5 14.71 14.23 -11.17
CA ALA A 5 13.39 14.26 -10.58
C ALA A 5 13.38 13.96 -9.10
N PRO A 6 14.11 12.98 -8.61
CA PRO A 6 14.04 12.70 -7.17
C PRO A 6 14.47 13.87 -6.32
N ASP A 7 15.29 14.69 -6.86
CA ASP A 7 15.76 15.83 -6.09
C ASP A 7 14.70 16.89 -5.93
N LEU A 8 13.66 16.81 -6.73
CA LEU A 8 12.61 17.82 -6.71
C LEU A 8 11.46 17.48 -5.81
N ILE A 9 11.45 16.27 -5.25
CA ILE A 9 10.35 15.83 -4.40
C ILE A 9 10.82 15.81 -2.97
N GLY A 10 10.19 16.64 -2.15
CA GLY A 10 10.50 16.65 -0.74
C GLY A 10 9.93 15.44 -0.04
N PRO A 11 10.36 15.20 1.18
CA PRO A 11 9.92 14.00 1.92
C PRO A 11 8.43 13.94 2.17
N ASP A 12 7.80 15.09 2.25
CA ASP A 12 6.36 15.10 2.53
C ASP A 12 5.52 15.41 1.31
N GLU A 13 6.14 15.53 0.16
CA GLU A 13 5.40 15.83 -1.05
C GLU A 13 4.85 14.56 -1.67
N ILE A 14 3.71 14.70 -2.31
CA ILE A 14 3.09 13.57 -2.97
C ILE A 14 3.90 13.23 -4.22
N ALA A 15 4.43 12.01 -4.25
CA ALA A 15 5.19 11.55 -5.40
C ALA A 15 4.31 10.86 -6.43
N TYR A 16 3.19 10.31 -6.01
CA TYR A 16 2.36 9.53 -6.92
C TYR A 16 0.95 9.41 -6.38
N ARG A 17 -0.01 9.42 -7.27
CA ARG A 17 -1.41 9.17 -6.95
C ARG A 17 -1.89 7.98 -7.73
N LEU A 18 -2.76 7.17 -7.13
CA LEU A 18 -3.11 5.89 -7.70
C LEU A 18 -4.55 5.55 -7.36
N GLU A 19 -5.26 5.05 -8.33
CA GLU A 19 -6.61 4.51 -8.11
C GLU A 19 -6.58 3.01 -8.33
N LEU A 20 -7.25 2.28 -7.47
CA LEU A 20 -7.21 0.82 -7.51
C LEU A 20 -8.62 0.26 -7.58
N THR A 21 -8.75 -0.82 -8.34
CA THR A 21 -9.98 -1.60 -8.31
C THR A 21 -10.05 -2.38 -6.99
N ALA A 22 -11.20 -2.98 -6.72
CA ALA A 22 -11.35 -3.74 -5.48
C ALA A 22 -10.34 -4.87 -5.39
N ALA A 23 -10.14 -5.60 -6.48
CA ALA A 23 -9.17 -6.70 -6.47
C ALA A 23 -7.76 -6.18 -6.23
N GLN A 24 -7.41 -5.09 -6.92
CA GLN A 24 -6.08 -4.50 -6.75
C GLN A 24 -5.88 -3.99 -5.34
N LEU A 25 -6.91 -3.40 -4.76
CA LEU A 25 -6.83 -2.90 -3.40
C LEU A 25 -6.58 -4.04 -2.42
N LYS A 26 -7.32 -5.13 -2.57
CA LYS A 26 -7.17 -6.24 -1.64
C LYS A 26 -5.78 -6.85 -1.72
N VAL A 27 -5.27 -7.04 -2.94
CA VAL A 27 -3.94 -7.60 -3.11
C VAL A 27 -2.89 -6.65 -2.55
N THR A 28 -3.04 -5.36 -2.82
CA THR A 28 -2.08 -4.37 -2.33
C THR A 28 -2.06 -4.34 -0.82
N TRP A 29 -3.22 -4.27 -0.21
CA TRP A 29 -3.31 -4.23 1.25
C TRP A 29 -2.68 -5.49 1.86
N THR A 30 -3.02 -6.64 1.30
CA THR A 30 -2.52 -7.91 1.83
C THR A 30 -1.00 -7.99 1.70
N ALA A 31 -0.46 -7.56 0.58
CA ALA A 31 0.98 -7.58 0.37
C ALA A 31 1.69 -6.66 1.36
N LEU A 32 1.14 -5.47 1.57
CA LEU A 32 1.75 -4.54 2.51
C LEU A 32 1.66 -5.04 3.94
N LYS A 33 0.54 -5.64 4.31
CA LYS A 33 0.38 -6.16 5.65
C LYS A 33 1.33 -7.30 5.91
N THR A 34 1.48 -8.20 4.94
CA THR A 34 2.42 -9.30 5.06
C THR A 34 3.85 -8.78 5.20
N PHE A 35 4.21 -7.81 4.40
CA PHE A 35 5.53 -7.20 4.47
C PHE A 35 5.75 -6.55 5.84
N PHE A 36 4.74 -5.82 6.30
CA PHE A 36 4.80 -5.16 7.59
C PHE A 36 5.05 -6.17 8.71
N ASP A 37 4.34 -7.30 8.66
CA ASP A 37 4.46 -8.31 9.70
C ASP A 37 5.82 -8.99 9.67
N ASP A 38 6.48 -9.00 8.52
CA ASP A 38 7.79 -9.61 8.39
C ASP A 38 8.94 -8.71 8.81
N LEU A 39 8.69 -7.42 8.95
CA LEU A 39 9.76 -6.50 9.31
C LEU A 39 10.15 -6.66 10.77
N GLY A 40 11.45 -6.64 11.03
CA GLY A 40 11.94 -6.77 12.39
C GLY A 40 12.13 -5.43 13.05
N HIS A 41 12.62 -5.49 14.28
CA HIS A 41 12.82 -4.25 15.04
C HIS A 41 13.87 -3.35 14.43
N GLU A 42 14.83 -3.93 13.75
CA GLU A 42 15.87 -3.11 13.14
C GLU A 42 15.37 -2.30 11.96
N GLU A 43 14.18 -2.65 11.49
CA GLU A 43 13.64 -1.96 10.33
C GLU A 43 12.51 -1.03 10.73
N HIS A 44 12.70 -0.41 11.86
CA HIS A 44 11.69 0.47 12.43
C HIS A 44 11.25 1.55 11.46
N ASP A 45 12.19 2.16 10.76
CA ASP A 45 11.85 3.25 9.85
C ASP A 45 10.99 2.76 8.70
N VAL A 46 11.34 1.60 8.16
CA VAL A 46 10.57 1.03 7.07
C VAL A 46 9.18 0.63 7.56
N ARG A 47 9.12 0.05 8.77
CA ARG A 47 7.83 -0.31 9.35
C ARG A 47 6.92 0.88 9.47
N GLN A 48 7.46 2.01 9.89
CA GLN A 48 6.65 3.21 10.03
C GLN A 48 6.12 3.70 8.69
N VAL A 49 6.93 3.62 7.65
CA VAL A 49 6.48 4.03 6.33
C VAL A 49 5.38 3.12 5.83
N VAL A 50 5.55 1.80 6.00
CA VAL A 50 4.53 0.85 5.57
C VAL A 50 3.24 1.06 6.35
N HIS A 51 3.36 1.28 7.66
CA HIS A 51 2.19 1.52 8.49
C HIS A 51 1.43 2.77 8.03
N ALA A 52 2.18 3.81 7.68
CA ALA A 52 1.57 5.04 7.21
C ALA A 52 0.79 4.81 5.91
N VAL A 53 1.32 3.96 5.03
CA VAL A 53 0.59 3.64 3.80
C VAL A 53 -0.67 2.85 4.13
N LEU A 54 -0.58 1.87 5.02
CA LEU A 54 -1.76 1.09 5.41
C LEU A 54 -2.84 1.99 6.01
N ASP A 55 -2.42 3.01 6.77
CA ASP A 55 -3.39 3.94 7.36
C ASP A 55 -4.12 4.77 6.31
N LYS A 56 -3.54 4.91 5.13
CA LYS A 56 -4.19 5.66 4.06
C LYS A 56 -5.18 4.82 3.28
N LEU A 57 -5.13 3.51 3.46
CA LEU A 57 -6.03 2.60 2.76
C LEU A 57 -7.27 2.34 3.64
N PRO A 58 -8.33 1.81 3.03
CA PRO A 58 -9.48 1.42 3.83
C PRO A 58 -9.09 0.45 4.92
N GLY A 59 -9.86 0.43 5.99
CA GLY A 59 -9.55 -0.42 7.13
C GLY A 59 -9.65 -1.89 6.81
N GLU A 60 -9.08 -2.69 7.69
CA GLU A 60 -9.05 -4.13 7.49
C GLU A 60 -10.44 -4.72 7.30
N HIS A 61 -11.42 -4.18 8.01
CA HIS A 61 -12.78 -4.69 7.88
C HIS A 61 -13.28 -4.55 6.45
N ASP A 62 -13.03 -3.40 5.84
CA ASP A 62 -13.47 -3.17 4.46
C ASP A 62 -12.70 -4.05 3.49
N ILE A 63 -11.41 -4.26 3.77
CA ILE A 63 -10.60 -5.10 2.91
C ILE A 63 -11.09 -6.54 2.96
N ARG A 64 -11.44 -7.01 4.15
CA ARG A 64 -11.95 -8.38 4.29
C ARG A 64 -13.27 -8.58 3.57
N ALA A 65 -14.05 -7.53 3.44
CA ALA A 65 -15.33 -7.63 2.77
C ALA A 65 -15.17 -7.83 1.27
N ILE A 66 -13.99 -7.53 0.72
CA ILE A 66 -13.77 -7.76 -0.70
C ILE A 66 -13.60 -9.25 -0.94
N ASP A 67 -14.45 -9.80 -1.79
CA ASP A 67 -14.34 -11.21 -2.16
C ASP A 67 -13.51 -11.30 -3.42
N LEU A 68 -12.25 -11.63 -3.24
CA LEU A 68 -11.30 -11.65 -4.34
C LEU A 68 -11.72 -12.63 -5.42
N ASN A 69 -12.25 -13.77 -5.01
CA ASN A 69 -12.69 -14.76 -5.95
C ASN A 69 -13.79 -14.20 -6.84
N ARG A 70 -14.73 -13.51 -6.23
CA ARG A 70 -15.81 -12.88 -6.96
C ARG A 70 -15.27 -11.79 -7.89
N GLU A 71 -14.31 -11.00 -7.42
CA GLU A 71 -13.77 -9.93 -8.22
C GLU A 71 -13.01 -10.44 -9.43
N LEU A 72 -12.35 -11.57 -9.29
CA LEU A 72 -11.56 -12.11 -10.37
C LEU A 72 -12.38 -12.95 -11.34
N HIS A 73 -13.38 -13.64 -10.84
CA HIS A 73 -14.14 -14.55 -11.67
C HIS A 73 -15.57 -14.14 -11.83
N GLY A 74 -15.89 -13.13 -11.22
CA GLY A 74 -17.05 -12.68 -11.11
C GLY A 74 -18.10 -12.56 -11.91
N ARG A 75 -18.79 -12.86 -11.96
CA ARG A 75 -19.83 -12.75 -12.64
C ARG A 75 -20.53 -13.83 -12.66
#